data_9d1c0525fb43200d2d8f9ca56b9aed51
#
_entry.id   9d1c0525fb43200d2d8f9ca56b9aed51
#
_cell.length_a   1.000
_cell.length_b   1.000
_cell.length_c   1.000
_cell.angle_alpha   90.00
_cell.angle_beta   90.00
_cell.angle_gamma   90.00
#
_symmetry.space_group_name_H-M   'P 1'
#
loop_
_entity.id
_entity.type
_entity.pdbx_description
1 polymer ?
#
loop_
_entity_poly.entity_id
_entity_poly.type
_entity_poly.pdbx_seq_one_letter_code
_entity_poly.pdbx_strand_id
1 'polypeptide(L)'
;SIQRSNQKLIEESPSLFVDDNLRDELTSKSLQLAKKVNYVGAGTIEYLVDDDKNFYFIEMNTRIQVEHTVTEMVCMIDLVKEQIRTYAGIELSMRQEDITMSGHAIECRINAEDPFNDFIPSPKKIDSLNFAGGIGVRIDSFIYAGYQIPTNYDSMSVSYTHLTLPTRIFV
;
A
#
# COMPACT_ATOMS: atom_id res chain seq x y z
N SER A 1 -1.19 -7.40 6.70
CA SER A 1 -2.20 -6.33 6.90
C SER A 1 -2.85 -6.41 8.25
N ILE A 2 -3.03 -5.29 8.94
CA ILE A 2 -3.92 -5.18 10.10
C ILE A 2 -5.21 -4.53 9.62
N GLN A 3 -6.35 -5.19 9.90
CA GLN A 3 -7.65 -4.79 9.38
C GLN A 3 -8.65 -4.54 10.52
N ARG A 4 -9.62 -3.66 10.25
CA ARG A 4 -10.83 -3.50 11.06
C ARG A 4 -12.03 -3.48 10.11
N SER A 5 -13.04 -4.32 10.39
CA SER A 5 -14.25 -4.45 9.56
C SER A 5 -13.94 -4.65 8.07
N ASN A 6 -13.00 -5.55 7.77
CA ASN A 6 -12.49 -5.87 6.42
C ASN A 6 -11.80 -4.68 5.68
N GLN A 7 -11.47 -3.63 6.38
CA GLN A 7 -10.70 -2.51 5.84
C GLN A 7 -9.26 -2.56 6.37
N LYS A 8 -8.29 -2.50 5.47
CA LYS A 8 -6.87 -2.44 5.80
C LYS A 8 -6.57 -1.11 6.48
N LEU A 9 -5.95 -1.14 7.64
CA LEU A 9 -5.56 0.05 8.41
C LEU A 9 -4.06 0.25 8.46
N ILE A 10 -3.31 -0.84 8.59
CA ILE A 10 -1.84 -0.83 8.61
C ILE A 10 -1.34 -1.89 7.64
N GLU A 11 -0.43 -1.48 6.78
CA GLU A 11 0.28 -2.34 5.85
C GLU A 11 1.78 -2.28 6.09
N GLU A 12 2.46 -3.38 5.80
CA GLU A 12 3.92 -3.44 5.88
C GLU A 12 4.53 -4.11 4.65
N SER A 13 5.73 -3.71 4.32
CA SER A 13 6.53 -4.33 3.27
C SER A 13 8.02 -4.31 3.65
N PRO A 14 8.76 -5.42 3.48
CA PRO A 14 8.25 -6.77 3.25
C PRO A 14 7.54 -7.34 4.48
N SER A 15 6.62 -8.26 4.29
CA SER A 15 6.02 -9.01 5.40
C SER A 15 7.06 -9.90 6.06
N LEU A 16 7.14 -9.87 7.37
CA LEU A 16 8.05 -10.73 8.16
C LEU A 16 7.62 -12.21 8.15
N PHE A 17 6.34 -12.47 7.87
CA PHE A 17 5.79 -13.82 7.80
C PHE A 17 6.12 -14.53 6.47
N VAL A 18 6.30 -13.77 5.39
CA VAL A 18 6.55 -14.28 4.03
C VAL A 18 8.06 -14.41 3.81
N ASP A 19 8.56 -15.64 3.86
CA ASP A 19 9.93 -15.95 3.48
C ASP A 19 10.13 -15.94 1.95
N ASP A 20 11.36 -16.13 1.50
CA ASP A 20 11.71 -16.02 0.08
C ASP A 20 11.00 -17.09 -0.77
N ASN A 21 10.89 -18.34 -0.27
CA ASN A 21 10.22 -19.42 -0.99
C ASN A 21 8.74 -19.10 -1.21
N LEU A 22 8.02 -18.71 -0.16
CA LEU A 22 6.63 -18.34 -0.25
C LEU A 22 6.43 -17.10 -1.14
N ARG A 23 7.35 -16.14 -1.08
CA ARG A 23 7.34 -14.96 -1.96
C ARG A 23 7.43 -15.36 -3.43
N ASP A 24 8.36 -16.24 -3.75
CA ASP A 24 8.56 -16.73 -5.12
C ASP A 24 7.33 -17.47 -5.65
N GLU A 25 6.69 -18.27 -4.81
CA GLU A 25 5.44 -18.94 -5.16
C GLU A 25 4.30 -17.96 -5.40
N LEU A 26 4.06 -17.03 -4.48
CA LEU A 26 3.01 -16.00 -4.59
C LEU A 26 3.21 -15.14 -5.85
N THR A 27 4.42 -14.67 -6.08
CA THR A 27 4.72 -13.83 -7.24
C THR A 27 4.61 -14.60 -8.55
N SER A 28 5.09 -15.86 -8.60
CA SER A 28 4.95 -16.73 -9.77
C SER A 28 3.48 -16.97 -10.13
N LYS A 29 2.64 -17.30 -9.15
CA LYS A 29 1.20 -17.49 -9.35
C LYS A 29 0.49 -16.22 -9.79
N SER A 30 0.86 -15.09 -9.19
CA SER A 30 0.31 -13.78 -9.56
C SER A 30 0.64 -13.42 -11.01
N LEU A 31 1.89 -13.62 -11.44
CA LEU A 31 2.31 -13.39 -12.82
C LEU A 31 1.61 -14.33 -13.82
N GLN A 32 1.44 -15.61 -13.46
CA GLN A 32 0.69 -16.56 -14.28
C GLN A 32 -0.76 -16.12 -14.49
N LEU A 33 -1.42 -15.66 -13.42
CA LEU A 33 -2.79 -15.17 -13.49
C LEU A 33 -2.88 -13.92 -14.38
N ALA A 34 -2.04 -12.91 -14.13
CA ALA A 34 -2.03 -11.68 -14.90
C ALA A 34 -1.77 -11.92 -16.40
N LYS A 35 -0.83 -12.81 -16.73
CA LYS A 35 -0.55 -13.20 -18.12
C LYS A 35 -1.73 -13.92 -18.76
N LYS A 36 -2.40 -14.81 -18.04
CA LYS A 36 -3.55 -15.59 -18.56
C LYS A 36 -4.73 -14.70 -18.96
N VAL A 37 -4.92 -13.58 -18.27
CA VAL A 37 -5.99 -12.62 -18.56
C VAL A 37 -5.51 -11.42 -19.40
N ASN A 38 -4.26 -11.43 -19.89
CA ASN A 38 -3.63 -10.33 -20.62
C ASN A 38 -3.76 -8.98 -19.90
N TYR A 39 -3.53 -8.98 -18.60
CA TYR A 39 -3.70 -7.80 -17.77
C TYR A 39 -2.64 -6.74 -18.07
N VAL A 40 -3.07 -5.49 -18.23
CA VAL A 40 -2.21 -4.32 -18.44
C VAL A 40 -2.52 -3.27 -17.39
N GLY A 41 -1.48 -2.71 -16.78
CA GLY A 41 -1.58 -1.67 -15.76
C GLY A 41 -1.20 -2.15 -14.37
N ALA A 42 -1.32 -1.27 -13.39
CA ALA A 42 -1.11 -1.62 -11.98
C ALA A 42 -2.28 -2.43 -11.44
N GLY A 43 -1.99 -3.46 -10.66
CA GLY A 43 -2.98 -4.31 -10.04
C GLY A 43 -2.41 -5.01 -8.81
N THR A 44 -3.29 -5.48 -7.94
CA THR A 44 -2.93 -6.20 -6.73
C THR A 44 -3.69 -7.51 -6.66
N ILE A 45 -2.97 -8.59 -6.40
CA ILE A 45 -3.59 -9.90 -6.11
C ILE A 45 -3.46 -10.13 -4.62
N GLU A 46 -4.59 -10.43 -3.99
CA GLU A 46 -4.69 -10.64 -2.56
C GLU A 46 -4.79 -12.12 -2.23
N TYR A 47 -4.04 -12.53 -1.22
CA TYR A 47 -4.01 -13.90 -0.72
C TYR A 47 -4.23 -13.93 0.79
N LEU A 48 -4.87 -14.98 1.28
CA LEU A 48 -4.76 -15.41 2.67
C LEU A 48 -3.63 -16.43 2.76
N VAL A 49 -2.83 -16.33 3.81
CA VAL A 49 -1.76 -17.30 4.11
C VAL A 49 -2.02 -17.83 5.51
N ASP A 50 -2.05 -19.17 5.65
CA ASP A 50 -2.20 -19.82 6.94
C ASP A 50 -0.85 -20.05 7.66
N ASP A 51 -0.92 -20.57 8.89
CA ASP A 51 0.28 -20.80 9.71
C ASP A 51 1.22 -21.86 9.11
N ASP A 52 0.69 -22.76 8.26
CA ASP A 52 1.45 -23.78 7.55
C ASP A 52 2.02 -23.27 6.21
N LYS A 53 1.88 -21.96 5.95
CA LYS A 53 2.31 -21.29 4.72
C LYS A 53 1.55 -21.67 3.46
N ASN A 54 0.40 -22.33 3.57
CA ASN A 54 -0.49 -22.48 2.44
C ASN A 54 -1.14 -21.14 2.11
N PHE A 55 -1.31 -20.83 0.84
CA PHE A 55 -1.92 -19.57 0.43
C PHE A 55 -3.16 -19.79 -0.45
N TYR A 56 -4.11 -18.91 -0.26
CA TYR A 56 -5.42 -18.98 -0.89
C TYR A 56 -5.74 -17.66 -1.57
N PHE A 57 -6.07 -17.71 -2.87
CA PHE A 57 -6.48 -16.54 -3.62
C PHE A 57 -7.77 -15.96 -3.07
N ILE A 58 -7.82 -14.67 -2.83
CA ILE A 58 -9.03 -13.94 -2.44
C ILE A 58 -9.61 -13.24 -3.66
N GLU A 59 -8.86 -12.25 -4.19
CA GLU A 59 -9.31 -11.39 -5.28
C GLU A 59 -8.14 -10.77 -6.04
N MET A 60 -8.47 -10.20 -7.20
CA MET A 60 -7.58 -9.30 -7.92
C MET A 60 -8.22 -7.93 -8.03
N ASN A 61 -7.55 -6.93 -7.49
CA ASN A 61 -7.92 -5.54 -7.67
C ASN A 61 -7.23 -4.99 -8.92
N THR A 62 -8.01 -4.70 -9.96
CA THR A 62 -7.51 -4.23 -11.26
C THR A 62 -7.29 -2.72 -11.28
N ARG A 63 -6.66 -2.21 -10.26
CA ARG A 63 -6.35 -0.80 -10.03
C ARG A 63 -5.20 -0.67 -9.05
N ILE A 64 -4.64 0.53 -8.95
CA ILE A 64 -3.76 0.86 -7.83
C ILE A 64 -4.54 0.86 -6.52
N GLN A 65 -3.90 0.46 -5.44
CA GLN A 65 -4.47 0.48 -4.09
C GLN A 65 -3.78 1.53 -3.22
N VAL A 66 -4.38 1.87 -2.09
CA VAL A 66 -3.84 2.87 -1.16
C VAL A 66 -2.47 2.46 -0.64
N GLU A 67 -2.32 1.18 -0.34
CA GLU A 67 -1.11 0.56 0.20
C GLU A 67 0.06 0.42 -0.79
N HIS A 68 -0.08 0.93 -2.04
CA HIS A 68 1.03 0.95 -3.01
C HIS A 68 2.27 1.67 -2.48
N THR A 69 2.08 2.57 -1.53
CA THR A 69 3.13 3.41 -0.96
C THR A 69 4.23 2.60 -0.27
N VAL A 70 3.90 1.48 0.41
CA VAL A 70 4.93 0.62 1.03
C VAL A 70 5.81 -0.04 -0.02
N THR A 71 5.23 -0.49 -1.14
CA THR A 71 5.98 -1.06 -2.26
C THR A 71 6.90 -0.01 -2.90
N GLU A 72 6.37 1.17 -3.18
CA GLU A 72 7.14 2.26 -3.76
C GLU A 72 8.32 2.66 -2.88
N MET A 73 8.13 2.70 -1.56
CA MET A 73 9.17 3.07 -0.61
C MET A 73 10.29 2.03 -0.53
N VAL A 74 9.97 0.73 -0.50
CA VAL A 74 11.01 -0.31 -0.37
C VAL A 74 11.67 -0.66 -1.70
N CYS A 75 10.98 -0.45 -2.84
CA CYS A 75 11.51 -0.75 -4.17
C CYS A 75 12.05 0.48 -4.89
N MET A 76 11.83 1.68 -4.37
CA MET A 76 12.22 2.97 -4.97
C MET A 76 11.71 3.12 -6.41
N ILE A 77 10.46 2.73 -6.65
CA ILE A 77 9.76 2.84 -7.93
C ILE A 77 8.53 3.73 -7.79
N ASP A 78 8.05 4.28 -8.90
CA ASP A 78 6.82 5.10 -8.97
C ASP A 78 5.77 4.30 -9.75
N LEU A 79 4.91 3.58 -9.03
CA LEU A 79 3.88 2.72 -9.63
C LEU A 79 2.83 3.53 -10.39
N VAL A 80 2.51 4.73 -9.93
CA VAL A 80 1.55 5.62 -10.62
C VAL A 80 2.09 6.04 -11.96
N LYS A 81 3.36 6.42 -12.02
CA LYS A 81 4.04 6.77 -13.27
C LYS A 81 4.07 5.59 -14.24
N GLU A 82 4.44 4.41 -13.76
CA GLU A 82 4.48 3.21 -14.59
C GLU A 82 3.07 2.79 -15.08
N GLN A 83 2.04 2.98 -14.25
CA GLN A 83 0.66 2.77 -14.68
C GLN A 83 0.28 3.71 -15.83
N ILE A 84 0.62 5.00 -15.74
CA ILE A 84 0.36 5.97 -16.81
C ILE A 84 1.11 5.59 -18.09
N ARG A 85 2.37 5.17 -17.97
CA ARG A 85 3.18 4.71 -19.11
C ARG A 85 2.54 3.52 -19.83
N THR A 86 2.15 2.49 -19.07
CA THR A 86 1.55 1.29 -19.65
C THR A 86 0.22 1.55 -20.33
N TYR A 87 -0.64 2.42 -19.77
CA TYR A 87 -1.88 2.83 -20.43
C TYR A 87 -1.65 3.72 -21.66
N ALA A 88 -0.52 4.41 -21.74
CA ALA A 88 -0.10 5.12 -22.94
C ALA A 88 0.53 4.22 -24.02
N GLY A 89 0.58 2.91 -23.79
CA GLY A 89 1.22 1.94 -24.70
C GLY A 89 2.75 1.98 -24.66
N ILE A 90 3.33 2.57 -23.62
CA ILE A 90 4.78 2.64 -23.43
C ILE A 90 5.20 1.48 -22.52
N GLU A 91 6.29 0.82 -22.86
CA GLU A 91 6.84 -0.25 -22.03
C GLU A 91 7.26 0.24 -20.65
N LEU A 92 7.32 -0.67 -19.67
CA LEU A 92 7.84 -0.39 -18.34
C LEU A 92 9.26 0.19 -18.44
N SER A 93 9.59 1.12 -17.55
CA SER A 93 10.90 1.77 -17.52
C SER A 93 12.00 0.89 -16.91
N MET A 94 11.64 -0.25 -16.36
CA MET A 94 12.52 -1.17 -15.66
C MET A 94 12.14 -2.63 -15.95
N ARG A 95 13.08 -3.55 -15.75
CA ARG A 95 12.84 -4.98 -15.79
C ARG A 95 12.63 -5.51 -14.38
N GLN A 96 12.06 -6.71 -14.24
CA GLN A 96 11.85 -7.35 -12.94
C GLN A 96 13.15 -7.56 -12.16
N GLU A 97 14.22 -7.90 -12.87
CA GLU A 97 15.56 -8.11 -12.30
C GLU A 97 16.24 -6.84 -11.76
N ASP A 98 15.78 -5.67 -12.20
CA ASP A 98 16.31 -4.38 -11.74
C ASP A 98 15.67 -3.94 -10.41
N ILE A 99 14.58 -4.60 -10.00
CA ILE A 99 13.83 -4.24 -8.80
C ILE A 99 14.41 -4.96 -7.59
N THR A 100 14.90 -4.19 -6.65
CA THR A 100 15.40 -4.68 -5.36
C THR A 100 14.60 -4.06 -4.22
N MET A 101 14.33 -4.85 -3.18
CA MET A 101 13.72 -4.34 -1.97
C MET A 101 14.80 -3.94 -0.96
N SER A 102 14.68 -2.75 -0.39
CA SER A 102 15.60 -2.22 0.62
C SER A 102 14.85 -1.60 1.77
N GLY A 103 15.21 -1.97 2.98
CA GLY A 103 14.55 -1.48 4.18
C GLY A 103 13.21 -2.14 4.46
N HIS A 104 12.40 -1.46 5.26
CA HIS A 104 11.07 -1.89 5.67
C HIS A 104 10.15 -0.67 5.74
N ALA A 105 8.99 -0.74 5.16
CA ALA A 105 8.01 0.35 5.18
C ALA A 105 6.71 -0.08 5.85
N ILE A 106 6.13 0.83 6.62
CA ILE A 106 4.82 0.67 7.24
C ILE A 106 3.94 1.83 6.81
N GLU A 107 2.77 1.51 6.28
CA GLU A 107 1.73 2.48 5.93
C GLU A 107 0.61 2.41 6.96
N CYS A 108 0.13 3.59 7.38
CA CYS A 108 -1.03 3.74 8.24
C CYS A 108 -2.07 4.61 7.55
N ARG A 109 -3.30 4.13 7.50
CA ARG A 109 -4.44 4.94 7.05
C ARG A 109 -4.98 5.77 8.20
N ILE A 110 -5.14 7.05 7.97
CA ILE A 110 -5.73 7.99 8.94
C ILE A 110 -7.14 8.32 8.45
N ASN A 111 -8.12 7.89 9.23
CA ASN A 111 -9.53 8.02 8.89
C ASN A 111 -10.21 9.10 9.73
N ALA A 112 -11.17 9.81 9.14
CA ALA A 112 -12.06 10.72 9.84
C ALA A 112 -13.18 9.93 10.53
N GLU A 113 -12.86 9.37 11.68
CA GLU A 113 -13.74 8.50 12.47
C GLU A 113 -13.74 8.92 13.94
N ASP A 114 -14.81 8.61 14.66
CA ASP A 114 -14.94 8.88 16.08
C ASP A 114 -14.56 7.63 16.90
N PRO A 115 -13.38 7.58 17.54
CA PRO A 115 -12.93 6.42 18.29
C PRO A 115 -13.74 6.17 19.58
N PHE A 116 -14.47 7.17 20.07
CA PHE A 116 -15.31 7.05 21.26
C PHE A 116 -16.71 6.55 20.94
N ASN A 117 -17.06 6.46 19.66
CA ASN A 117 -18.36 6.03 19.19
C ASN A 117 -18.22 4.96 18.10
N ASP A 118 -17.57 3.86 18.47
CA ASP A 118 -17.35 2.67 17.64
C ASP A 118 -16.79 2.96 16.23
N PHE A 119 -15.94 3.99 16.15
CA PHE A 119 -15.30 4.41 14.90
C PHE A 119 -16.26 4.74 13.75
N ILE A 120 -17.46 5.22 14.07
CA ILE A 120 -18.35 5.71 13.01
C ILE A 120 -17.68 6.85 12.23
N PRO A 121 -17.96 6.99 10.92
CA PRO A 121 -17.47 8.13 10.14
C PRO A 121 -17.86 9.46 10.78
N SER A 122 -16.89 10.36 10.88
CA SER A 122 -17.04 11.69 11.48
C SER A 122 -16.68 12.79 10.46
N PRO A 123 -17.54 13.05 9.47
CA PRO A 123 -17.29 13.98 8.37
C PRO A 123 -17.45 15.41 8.85
N LYS A 124 -16.40 15.95 9.45
CA LYS A 124 -16.36 17.31 9.99
C LYS A 124 -15.38 18.18 9.20
N LYS A 125 -15.44 19.49 9.45
CA LYS A 125 -14.44 20.43 8.97
C LYS A 125 -13.14 20.23 9.76
N ILE A 126 -12.02 20.26 9.05
CA ILE A 126 -10.69 20.18 9.66
C ILE A 126 -10.29 21.58 10.11
N ASP A 127 -10.26 21.82 11.40
CA ASP A 127 -9.89 23.14 11.95
C ASP A 127 -8.39 23.40 11.84
N SER A 128 -7.58 22.39 12.14
CA SER A 128 -6.12 22.47 12.04
C SER A 128 -5.56 21.14 11.52
N LEU A 129 -4.45 21.21 10.81
CA LEU A 129 -3.79 20.06 10.24
C LEU A 129 -2.28 20.23 10.35
N ASN A 130 -1.64 19.27 11.00
CA ASN A 130 -0.18 19.20 11.12
C ASN A 130 0.26 17.79 10.75
N PHE A 131 0.95 17.66 9.64
CA PHE A 131 1.53 16.39 9.24
C PHE A 131 2.88 16.18 9.92
N ALA A 132 3.12 14.94 10.34
CA ALA A 132 4.46 14.52 10.71
C ALA A 132 5.38 14.60 9.49
N GLY A 133 6.65 14.88 9.71
CA GLY A 133 7.66 14.96 8.65
C GLY A 133 8.99 14.38 9.13
N GLY A 134 9.93 14.25 8.21
CA GLY A 134 11.27 13.75 8.50
C GLY A 134 11.78 12.81 7.42
N ILE A 135 13.00 12.30 7.61
CA ILE A 135 13.62 11.37 6.68
C ILE A 135 12.80 10.07 6.65
N GLY A 136 12.43 9.61 5.46
CA GLY A 136 11.66 8.37 5.27
C GLY A 136 10.16 8.51 5.51
N VAL A 137 9.65 9.72 5.79
CA VAL A 137 8.21 9.97 5.92
C VAL A 137 7.62 10.40 4.59
N ARG A 138 6.55 9.73 4.19
CA ARG A 138 5.73 10.07 3.02
C ARG A 138 4.29 10.27 3.45
N ILE A 139 3.67 11.34 2.95
CA ILE A 139 2.26 11.68 3.19
C ILE A 139 1.55 11.79 1.85
N ASP A 140 0.55 10.96 1.65
CA ASP A 140 -0.36 11.04 0.51
C ASP A 140 -1.73 11.49 1.00
N SER A 141 -2.14 12.70 0.66
CA SER A 141 -3.38 13.29 1.16
C SER A 141 -3.89 14.38 0.25
N PHE A 142 -5.18 14.60 0.30
CA PHE A 142 -5.87 15.70 -0.38
C PHE A 142 -6.47 16.72 0.60
N ILE A 143 -6.38 16.48 1.91
CA ILE A 143 -6.96 17.35 2.94
C ILE A 143 -6.04 18.53 3.29
N TYR A 144 -6.63 19.60 3.74
CA TYR A 144 -5.97 20.81 4.22
C TYR A 144 -6.78 21.46 5.35
N ALA A 145 -6.17 22.38 6.10
CA ALA A 145 -6.88 23.12 7.14
C ALA A 145 -8.04 23.89 6.54
N GLY A 146 -9.23 23.72 7.08
CA GLY A 146 -10.50 24.27 6.55
C GLY A 146 -11.25 23.34 5.61
N TYR A 147 -10.67 22.20 5.19
CA TYR A 147 -11.36 21.25 4.33
C TYR A 147 -12.53 20.58 5.04
N GLN A 148 -13.69 20.51 4.34
CA GLN A 148 -14.87 19.79 4.81
C GLN A 148 -14.85 18.37 4.26
N ILE A 149 -14.72 17.39 5.14
CA ILE A 149 -14.75 15.97 4.73
C ILE A 149 -16.17 15.65 4.25
N PRO A 150 -16.33 15.15 3.02
CA PRO A 150 -17.64 14.85 2.46
C PRO A 150 -18.24 13.59 3.08
N THR A 151 -19.56 13.58 3.20
CA THR A 151 -20.32 12.45 3.76
C THR A 151 -20.54 11.30 2.78
N ASN A 152 -20.26 11.53 1.50
CA ASN A 152 -20.61 10.62 0.40
C ASN A 152 -19.45 9.70 -0.02
N TYR A 153 -18.29 9.85 0.61
CA TYR A 153 -17.07 9.10 0.30
C TYR A 153 -16.53 8.41 1.55
N ASP A 154 -15.51 7.58 1.35
CA ASP A 154 -14.78 6.93 2.43
C ASP A 154 -14.24 7.96 3.43
N SER A 155 -14.20 7.59 4.70
CA SER A 155 -13.64 8.42 5.79
C SER A 155 -12.12 8.55 5.72
N MET A 156 -11.44 7.77 4.88
CA MET A 156 -10.00 7.82 4.73
C MET A 156 -9.54 9.18 4.21
N SER A 157 -8.61 9.79 4.92
CA SER A 157 -8.14 11.16 4.66
C SER A 157 -6.66 11.24 4.33
N VAL A 158 -5.85 10.34 4.90
CA VAL A 158 -4.39 10.35 4.77
C VAL A 158 -3.86 8.93 4.70
N SER A 159 -2.93 8.67 3.78
CA SER A 159 -1.98 7.57 3.85
C SER A 159 -0.65 8.12 4.37
N TYR A 160 -0.21 7.62 5.50
CA TYR A 160 1.08 7.93 6.12
C TYR A 160 1.99 6.73 5.99
N THR A 161 3.12 6.87 5.32
CA THR A 161 4.09 5.79 5.14
C THR A 161 5.44 6.19 5.71
N HIS A 162 6.05 5.29 6.46
CA HIS A 162 7.39 5.45 7.02
C HIS A 162 8.32 4.34 6.54
N LEU A 163 9.43 4.72 5.91
CA LEU A 163 10.51 3.83 5.52
C LEU A 163 11.54 3.75 6.65
N THR A 164 11.80 2.56 7.13
CA THR A 164 12.89 2.27 8.05
C THR A 164 14.02 1.59 7.27
N LEU A 165 15.14 2.26 7.12
CA LEU A 165 16.35 1.64 6.59
C LEU A 165 17.01 0.79 7.70
N PRO A 166 17.70 -0.31 7.37
CA PRO A 166 18.45 -1.07 8.37
C PRO A 166 19.47 -0.14 9.03
N THR A 167 19.22 0.21 10.27
CA THR A 167 20.20 0.92 11.08
C THR A 167 21.33 -0.05 11.41
N ARG A 168 22.51 0.18 10.87
CA ARG A 168 23.71 -0.44 11.43
C ARG A 168 23.89 0.13 12.83
N ILE A 169 23.55 -0.65 13.83
CA ILE A 169 23.99 -0.38 15.20
C ILE A 169 25.50 -0.66 15.20
N PHE A 170 26.31 0.38 15.17
CA PHE A 170 27.69 0.27 15.54
C PHE A 170 27.72 0.19 17.07
N VAL A 171 27.97 -0.97 17.60
CA VAL A 171 28.36 -1.17 18.98
C VAL A 171 29.86 -0.89 19.11
#